data_148a0ca050c5faa6d1c869227d023dc7
#
_entry.id   148a0ca050c5faa6d1c869227d023dc7
#
_cell.length_a   1.000
_cell.length_b   1.000
_cell.length_c   1.000
_cell.angle_alpha   90.00
_cell.angle_beta   90.00
_cell.angle_gamma   90.00
#
_symmetry.space_group_name_H-M   'P 1'
#
loop_
_entity.id
_entity.type
_entity.pdbx_description
1 polymer ?
#
loop_
_entity_poly.entity_id
_entity_poly.type
_entity_poly.pdbx_seq_one_letter_code
_entity_poly.pdbx_strand_id
1 'polypeptide(L)'
;MLRAVRGGRAVWAPRGGSGSGSGGAKLGRPLRTAAPQRSDIFRELGPRLSRLGQALRGQLPESEGAWNSLRPHQNSPPPPERADVVVVGGGVLGWSVAYWLKTLENRRHGMRVVVVERDPTYSQASTVLSVGGIRQQFSLPENIRLSLQSATFLRTINEHLWVPNEPPIDIQFQPSGYLFLASEHGAATLEAGVKVQREEGAKVALLSPSQLKAKFPWINTENVAVASYGLENEGWFDPWSLLNAFRRKAMSLGVYSCVGEVTSFVADTADNTPGMPRGVGRVKYVNVRLPDSPEQQPVSCAIVVAAAGAWTGKLLDSATAGLQGSLTLRRLPIEPRKRYVYVWHCPGGPGLETPFLIDTSGAYFRREGIAGNYLGSMSPPEGREPDVGNLEVDHDFFQEEVWPRLAHRVPAFRSLKQVKSAWAGYYDYNAFDQNGVLGPHPQLPNVFVLGGFSGHGLQQSPAAGRVAAELLLHGSCAAVDVGRLAPGRLWGSEPLLEAAIV
;
A
#
# COMPACT_ATOMS: atom_id res chain seq x y z
N MET A 1 37.11 -19.00 13.42
CA MET A 1 38.33 -19.56 12.77
C MET A 1 38.12 -19.55 11.27
N LEU A 2 38.98 -18.81 10.60
CA LEU A 2 39.06 -18.62 9.16
C LEU A 2 39.27 -19.91 8.36
N ARG A 3 38.73 -19.98 7.15
CA ARG A 3 39.53 -20.18 5.93
C ARG A 3 38.71 -19.96 4.65
N ALA A 4 39.20 -19.03 3.87
CA ALA A 4 38.85 -18.78 2.49
C ALA A 4 39.47 -19.83 1.57
N VAL A 5 38.80 -20.14 0.43
CA VAL A 5 39.44 -20.72 -0.74
C VAL A 5 39.02 -19.93 -1.99
N ARG A 6 40.02 -19.37 -2.63
CA ARG A 6 40.00 -18.70 -3.96
C ARG A 6 40.11 -19.74 -5.06
N GLY A 7 39.55 -19.41 -6.23
CA GLY A 7 40.26 -19.62 -7.50
C GLY A 7 39.49 -20.34 -8.59
N GLY A 8 39.37 -19.70 -9.76
CA GLY A 8 39.21 -20.38 -11.03
C GLY A 8 38.48 -19.62 -12.13
N ARG A 9 39.15 -18.60 -12.71
CA ARG A 9 38.77 -18.04 -14.02
C ARG A 9 39.05 -19.05 -15.14
N ALA A 10 38.14 -19.24 -16.05
CA ALA A 10 38.43 -19.81 -17.37
C ALA A 10 37.86 -18.86 -18.46
N VAL A 11 38.80 -18.31 -19.21
CA VAL A 11 38.61 -17.51 -20.45
C VAL A 11 38.48 -18.48 -21.60
N TRP A 12 37.51 -18.29 -22.50
CA TRP A 12 37.52 -18.85 -23.83
C TRP A 12 37.11 -17.78 -24.84
N ALA A 13 38.03 -17.50 -25.76
CA ALA A 13 37.90 -16.60 -26.92
C ALA A 13 37.48 -17.36 -28.18
N PRO A 14 36.93 -16.68 -29.19
CA PRO A 14 36.30 -17.31 -30.36
C PRO A 14 37.28 -17.60 -31.49
N ARG A 15 37.01 -18.65 -32.25
CA ARG A 15 37.64 -18.87 -33.56
C ARG A 15 36.62 -18.66 -34.65
N GLY A 16 36.99 -17.81 -35.61
CA GLY A 16 36.29 -17.57 -36.84
C GLY A 16 36.48 -18.70 -37.87
N GLY A 17 35.57 -18.77 -38.83
CA GLY A 17 35.63 -19.60 -40.01
C GLY A 17 34.79 -19.00 -41.12
N SER A 18 35.45 -18.53 -42.16
CA SER A 18 34.93 -17.98 -43.39
C SER A 18 34.38 -19.08 -44.32
N GLY A 19 33.29 -18.79 -45.04
CA GLY A 19 32.79 -19.63 -46.13
C GLY A 19 31.82 -18.87 -47.04
N SER A 20 32.31 -18.50 -48.17
CA SER A 20 31.62 -17.83 -49.29
C SER A 20 30.67 -18.75 -50.07
N GLY A 21 29.52 -18.21 -50.52
CA GLY A 21 28.61 -18.90 -51.42
C GLY A 21 27.56 -17.95 -52.00
N SER A 22 27.76 -17.57 -53.25
CA SER A 22 26.92 -16.71 -54.07
C SER A 22 25.63 -17.39 -54.52
N GLY A 23 24.54 -16.64 -54.63
CA GLY A 23 23.32 -17.06 -55.28
C GLY A 23 22.24 -15.98 -55.26
N GLY A 24 22.17 -15.21 -56.35
CA GLY A 24 21.17 -14.15 -56.49
C GLY A 24 19.79 -14.65 -56.91
N ALA A 25 18.75 -13.98 -56.46
CA ALA A 25 17.47 -13.85 -57.16
C ALA A 25 16.60 -12.72 -56.60
N LYS A 26 16.38 -11.73 -57.42
CA LYS A 26 15.19 -10.90 -57.67
C LYS A 26 14.44 -10.19 -56.56
N LEU A 27 14.50 -8.90 -56.72
CA LEU A 27 13.67 -7.82 -56.20
C LEU A 27 12.16 -8.11 -56.08
N GLY A 28 11.61 -7.97 -54.89
CA GLY A 28 10.21 -7.72 -54.62
C GLY A 28 10.08 -6.36 -53.92
N ARG A 29 9.29 -5.46 -54.50
CA ARG A 29 8.99 -4.12 -53.99
C ARG A 29 8.35 -4.18 -52.59
N PRO A 30 8.70 -3.31 -51.63
CA PRO A 30 7.98 -3.20 -50.39
C PRO A 30 6.67 -2.42 -50.58
N LEU A 31 5.55 -3.03 -50.18
CA LEU A 31 4.29 -2.35 -49.98
C LEU A 31 4.44 -1.38 -48.81
N ARG A 32 4.34 -0.08 -49.09
CA ARG A 32 4.17 0.96 -48.07
C ARG A 32 2.77 0.81 -47.45
N THR A 33 2.64 0.26 -46.27
CA THR A 33 1.48 0.44 -45.43
C THR A 33 1.63 1.77 -44.70
N ALA A 34 0.81 2.73 -45.08
CA ALA A 34 0.66 3.99 -44.34
C ALA A 34 0.06 3.69 -42.98
N ALA A 35 0.78 4.01 -41.88
CA ALA A 35 0.25 4.03 -40.54
C ALA A 35 -0.77 5.17 -40.44
N PRO A 36 -1.96 4.94 -39.86
CA PRO A 36 -2.93 6.01 -39.61
C PRO A 36 -2.38 6.97 -38.54
N GLN A 37 -2.35 8.25 -38.87
CA GLN A 37 -1.96 9.32 -37.94
C GLN A 37 -2.93 9.33 -36.73
N ARG A 38 -2.38 9.02 -35.55
CA ARG A 38 -3.11 8.99 -34.26
C ARG A 38 -3.64 10.35 -33.76
N SER A 39 -3.38 11.44 -34.46
CA SER A 39 -3.75 12.79 -34.03
C SER A 39 -5.20 13.20 -34.31
N ASP A 40 -5.90 12.55 -35.24
CA ASP A 40 -7.21 13.04 -35.67
C ASP A 40 -8.38 12.45 -34.89
N ILE A 41 -8.23 11.25 -34.32
CA ILE A 41 -9.30 10.60 -33.53
C ILE A 41 -9.59 11.34 -32.23
N PHE A 42 -8.57 11.89 -31.57
CA PHE A 42 -8.75 12.67 -30.34
C PHE A 42 -9.31 14.08 -30.57
N ARG A 43 -9.10 14.67 -31.74
CA ARG A 43 -9.71 15.94 -32.12
C ARG A 43 -11.22 15.84 -32.38
N GLU A 44 -11.70 14.73 -32.93
CA GLU A 44 -13.12 14.52 -33.18
C GLU A 44 -13.90 13.98 -31.96
N LEU A 45 -13.27 13.20 -31.07
CA LEU A 45 -13.91 12.64 -29.87
C LEU A 45 -14.08 13.65 -28.73
N GLY A 46 -13.19 14.61 -28.61
CA GLY A 46 -13.23 15.63 -27.55
C GLY A 46 -14.56 16.42 -27.50
N PRO A 47 -15.04 16.99 -28.64
CA PRO A 47 -16.33 17.71 -28.66
C PRO A 47 -17.56 16.80 -28.48
N ARG A 48 -17.48 15.51 -28.87
CA ARG A 48 -18.59 14.55 -28.68
C ARG A 48 -18.70 14.09 -27.24
N LEU A 49 -17.57 13.83 -26.58
CA LEU A 49 -17.54 13.49 -25.15
C LEU A 49 -17.96 14.64 -24.25
N SER A 50 -17.62 15.89 -24.62
CA SER A 50 -18.08 17.08 -23.88
C SER A 50 -19.60 17.32 -24.04
N ARG A 51 -20.19 17.06 -25.22
CA ARG A 51 -21.63 17.14 -25.44
C ARG A 51 -22.41 16.01 -24.75
N LEU A 52 -21.84 14.79 -24.72
CA LEU A 52 -22.41 13.68 -23.93
C LEU A 52 -22.37 13.97 -22.43
N GLY A 53 -21.27 14.53 -21.93
CA GLY A 53 -21.15 14.97 -20.55
C GLY A 53 -22.11 16.10 -20.17
N GLN A 54 -22.42 17.02 -21.10
CA GLN A 54 -23.42 18.08 -20.90
C GLN A 54 -24.86 17.54 -20.96
N ALA A 55 -25.17 16.61 -21.88
CA ALA A 55 -26.48 15.97 -21.99
C ALA A 55 -26.79 15.08 -20.76
N LEU A 56 -25.80 14.39 -20.21
CA LEU A 56 -25.95 13.59 -18.99
C LEU A 56 -26.12 14.47 -17.75
N ARG A 57 -25.53 15.67 -17.70
CA ARG A 57 -25.72 16.62 -16.59
C ARG A 57 -27.17 17.17 -16.50
N GLY A 58 -27.88 17.24 -17.61
CA GLY A 58 -29.28 17.71 -17.63
C GLY A 58 -30.32 16.66 -17.24
N GLN A 59 -29.94 15.38 -17.04
CA GLN A 59 -30.85 14.29 -16.71
C GLN A 59 -30.67 13.69 -15.32
N LEU A 60 -29.68 14.15 -14.56
CA LEU A 60 -29.47 13.70 -13.19
C LEU A 60 -30.17 14.65 -12.22
N PRO A 61 -30.90 14.14 -11.21
CA PRO A 61 -31.47 15.00 -10.18
C PRO A 61 -30.35 15.73 -9.43
N GLU A 62 -30.53 17.03 -9.24
CA GLU A 62 -29.64 17.90 -8.47
C GLU A 62 -29.55 17.44 -7.01
N SER A 63 -28.71 16.46 -6.74
CA SER A 63 -28.21 16.21 -5.39
C SER A 63 -26.93 17.03 -5.21
N GLU A 64 -27.08 18.28 -4.80
CA GLU A 64 -25.98 19.21 -4.55
C GLU A 64 -24.92 18.68 -3.54
N GLY A 65 -25.22 17.62 -2.79
CA GLY A 65 -24.34 17.08 -1.75
C GLY A 65 -23.18 16.22 -2.23
N ALA A 66 -23.35 15.42 -3.29
CA ALA A 66 -22.37 14.39 -3.67
C ALA A 66 -21.24 14.91 -4.59
N TRP A 67 -21.48 15.95 -5.38
CA TRP A 67 -20.49 16.47 -6.34
C TRP A 67 -19.64 17.62 -5.81
N ASN A 68 -20.06 18.31 -4.75
CA ASN A 68 -19.24 19.33 -4.10
C ASN A 68 -18.03 18.75 -3.35
N SER A 69 -18.06 17.46 -3.00
CA SER A 69 -16.91 16.77 -2.38
C SER A 69 -15.78 16.43 -3.38
N LEU A 70 -16.01 16.56 -4.69
CA LEU A 70 -15.03 16.21 -5.75
C LEU A 70 -14.44 17.44 -6.45
N ARG A 71 -14.83 18.66 -6.09
CA ARG A 71 -14.18 19.86 -6.64
C ARG A 71 -12.82 20.08 -5.98
N PRO A 72 -11.74 20.37 -6.74
CA PRO A 72 -10.50 20.84 -6.16
C PRO A 72 -10.80 22.08 -5.30
N HIS A 73 -10.40 22.05 -4.06
CA HIS A 73 -10.78 23.00 -3.02
C HIS A 73 -10.23 24.40 -3.30
N GLN A 74 -11.01 25.25 -3.92
CA GLN A 74 -10.73 26.70 -3.92
C GLN A 74 -10.96 27.36 -2.53
N ASN A 75 -11.57 26.65 -1.55
CA ASN A 75 -11.86 27.14 -0.21
C ASN A 75 -11.69 26.06 0.86
N SER A 76 -10.55 25.37 0.91
CA SER A 76 -10.25 24.56 2.10
C SER A 76 -10.06 25.47 3.29
N PRO A 77 -10.78 25.27 4.41
CA PRO A 77 -10.61 26.13 5.55
C PRO A 77 -9.17 26.00 6.09
N PRO A 78 -8.57 27.11 6.59
CA PRO A 78 -7.22 27.10 7.13
C PRO A 78 -7.13 26.13 8.33
N PRO A 79 -5.95 25.56 8.63
CA PRO A 79 -5.80 24.72 9.80
C PRO A 79 -6.16 25.53 11.07
N PRO A 80 -6.74 24.88 12.09
CA PRO A 80 -7.04 25.55 13.34
C PRO A 80 -5.74 25.89 14.07
N GLU A 81 -5.74 26.98 14.85
CA GLU A 81 -4.57 27.38 15.65
C GLU A 81 -4.14 26.30 16.67
N ARG A 82 -5.07 25.47 17.12
CA ARG A 82 -4.84 24.44 18.15
C ARG A 82 -5.59 23.15 17.85
N ALA A 83 -4.92 22.04 18.08
CA ALA A 83 -5.48 20.69 18.07
C ALA A 83 -4.96 19.90 19.28
N ASP A 84 -5.70 18.88 19.73
CA ASP A 84 -5.16 17.92 20.70
C ASP A 84 -4.25 16.92 19.96
N VAL A 85 -4.70 16.47 18.78
CA VAL A 85 -3.95 15.55 17.91
C VAL A 85 -3.90 16.09 16.49
N VAL A 86 -2.70 16.17 15.92
CA VAL A 86 -2.49 16.40 14.49
C VAL A 86 -2.05 15.08 13.83
N VAL A 87 -2.85 14.57 12.92
CA VAL A 87 -2.53 13.40 12.09
C VAL A 87 -1.96 13.90 10.77
N VAL A 88 -0.70 13.57 10.51
CA VAL A 88 0.00 13.94 9.27
C VAL A 88 -0.10 12.82 8.26
N GLY A 89 -0.87 13.06 7.21
CA GLY A 89 -1.22 12.09 6.16
C GLY A 89 -2.65 11.58 6.30
N GLY A 90 -3.47 11.86 5.31
CA GLY A 90 -4.88 11.43 5.19
C GLY A 90 -5.05 10.13 4.39
N GLY A 91 -4.05 9.26 4.37
CA GLY A 91 -4.19 7.89 3.89
C GLY A 91 -5.09 7.05 4.81
N VAL A 92 -5.32 5.77 4.43
CA VAL A 92 -6.22 4.90 5.20
C VAL A 92 -5.79 4.74 6.66
N LEU A 93 -4.48 4.70 6.95
CA LEU A 93 -3.96 4.62 8.32
C LEU A 93 -4.29 5.88 9.12
N GLY A 94 -4.03 7.07 8.55
CA GLY A 94 -4.33 8.34 9.22
C GLY A 94 -5.81 8.53 9.52
N TRP A 95 -6.69 8.24 8.55
CA TRP A 95 -8.14 8.30 8.76
C TRP A 95 -8.64 7.23 9.72
N SER A 96 -8.04 6.03 9.72
CA SER A 96 -8.38 5.00 10.69
C SER A 96 -8.05 5.43 12.13
N VAL A 97 -6.86 5.99 12.36
CA VAL A 97 -6.51 6.54 13.70
C VAL A 97 -7.46 7.66 14.10
N ALA A 98 -7.73 8.60 13.20
CA ALA A 98 -8.63 9.72 13.48
C ALA A 98 -10.04 9.25 13.84
N TYR A 99 -10.56 8.26 13.12
CA TYR A 99 -11.84 7.59 13.44
C TYR A 99 -11.83 6.95 14.84
N TRP A 100 -10.83 6.12 15.13
CA TRP A 100 -10.77 5.40 16.38
C TRP A 100 -10.54 6.32 17.59
N LEU A 101 -9.75 7.39 17.45
CA LEU A 101 -9.61 8.43 18.48
C LEU A 101 -10.97 9.03 18.82
N LYS A 102 -11.78 9.37 17.83
CA LYS A 102 -13.11 9.95 18.04
C LYS A 102 -14.12 8.95 18.57
N THR A 103 -13.96 7.68 18.28
CA THR A 103 -14.88 6.62 18.74
C THR A 103 -14.57 6.17 20.17
N LEU A 104 -13.28 6.14 20.53
CA LEU A 104 -12.83 5.65 21.84
C LEU A 104 -12.63 6.77 22.86
N GLU A 105 -12.67 8.05 22.45
CA GLU A 105 -12.50 9.15 23.39
C GLU A 105 -13.63 9.21 24.42
N ASN A 106 -13.26 9.49 25.68
CA ASN A 106 -14.20 9.60 26.78
C ASN A 106 -14.14 11.01 27.45
N ARG A 107 -13.88 12.05 26.64
CA ARG A 107 -13.74 13.42 27.12
C ARG A 107 -15.06 14.18 27.03
N ARG A 108 -15.42 14.91 28.10
CA ARG A 108 -16.67 15.69 28.17
C ARG A 108 -16.85 16.71 27.01
N HIS A 109 -15.74 17.31 26.54
CA HIS A 109 -15.76 18.31 25.46
C HIS A 109 -15.25 17.77 24.12
N GLY A 110 -14.99 16.46 24.04
CA GLY A 110 -14.39 15.83 22.88
C GLY A 110 -12.92 16.22 22.65
N MET A 111 -12.25 15.47 21.81
CA MET A 111 -10.88 15.70 21.38
C MET A 111 -10.87 16.40 20.02
N ARG A 112 -10.08 17.45 19.87
CA ARG A 112 -9.86 18.12 18.58
C ARG A 112 -8.79 17.37 17.80
N VAL A 113 -9.23 16.59 16.80
CA VAL A 113 -8.37 15.84 15.90
C VAL A 113 -8.37 16.53 14.54
N VAL A 114 -7.17 16.80 14.02
CA VAL A 114 -6.95 17.41 12.70
C VAL A 114 -6.18 16.42 11.84
N VAL A 115 -6.68 16.10 10.65
CA VAL A 115 -5.97 15.34 9.62
C VAL A 115 -5.46 16.34 8.58
N VAL A 116 -4.16 16.35 8.35
CA VAL A 116 -3.51 17.18 7.33
C VAL A 116 -3.10 16.29 6.16
N GLU A 117 -3.72 16.52 4.99
CA GLU A 117 -3.42 15.80 3.75
C GLU A 117 -2.94 16.77 2.67
N ARG A 118 -1.79 16.47 2.07
CA ARG A 118 -1.19 17.37 1.05
C ARG A 118 -1.85 17.26 -0.31
N ASP A 119 -2.38 16.08 -0.66
CA ASP A 119 -3.01 15.81 -1.94
C ASP A 119 -4.40 15.19 -1.74
N PRO A 120 -5.47 16.01 -1.74
CA PRO A 120 -6.83 15.53 -1.56
C PRO A 120 -7.33 14.63 -2.71
N THR A 121 -6.60 14.56 -3.82
CA THR A 121 -6.88 13.64 -4.94
C THR A 121 -6.25 12.27 -4.73
N TYR A 122 -5.32 12.14 -3.77
CA TYR A 122 -4.59 10.91 -3.45
C TYR A 122 -3.82 10.31 -4.64
N SER A 123 -3.38 11.15 -5.59
CA SER A 123 -2.76 10.71 -6.85
C SER A 123 -1.50 9.86 -6.67
N GLN A 124 -0.82 9.99 -5.52
CA GLN A 124 0.39 9.26 -5.18
C GLN A 124 0.23 8.38 -3.93
N ALA A 125 -0.96 8.33 -3.34
CA ALA A 125 -1.17 7.63 -2.09
C ALA A 125 -1.15 6.10 -2.28
N SER A 126 -0.33 5.41 -1.50
CA SER A 126 -0.24 3.94 -1.50
C SER A 126 -1.60 3.27 -1.35
N THR A 127 -2.50 3.86 -0.57
CA THR A 127 -3.84 3.35 -0.31
C THR A 127 -4.63 3.13 -1.59
N VAL A 128 -4.81 4.17 -2.42
CA VAL A 128 -5.69 4.11 -3.60
C VAL A 128 -5.04 3.41 -4.80
N LEU A 129 -3.72 3.30 -4.79
CA LEU A 129 -2.95 2.62 -5.83
C LEU A 129 -2.70 1.13 -5.49
N SER A 130 -3.23 0.66 -4.36
CA SER A 130 -3.14 -0.73 -3.91
C SER A 130 -4.03 -1.65 -4.72
N VAL A 131 -3.64 -2.92 -4.82
CA VAL A 131 -4.44 -4.00 -5.43
C VAL A 131 -5.56 -4.52 -4.52
N GLY A 132 -5.65 -4.07 -3.27
CA GLY A 132 -6.76 -4.33 -2.36
C GLY A 132 -6.75 -5.70 -1.69
N GLY A 133 -5.66 -6.44 -1.70
CA GLY A 133 -5.58 -7.76 -1.09
C GLY A 133 -5.77 -7.74 0.43
N ILE A 134 -6.42 -8.78 0.96
CA ILE A 134 -6.53 -9.08 2.40
C ILE A 134 -6.29 -10.56 2.64
N ARG A 135 -5.40 -10.87 3.57
CA ARG A 135 -5.00 -12.23 3.95
C ARG A 135 -4.62 -12.30 5.42
N GLN A 136 -4.61 -13.51 5.99
CA GLN A 136 -4.07 -13.80 7.32
C GLN A 136 -2.76 -14.61 7.25
N GLN A 137 -2.32 -14.95 6.06
CA GLN A 137 -1.14 -15.77 5.81
C GLN A 137 0.15 -14.95 5.99
N PHE A 138 0.51 -14.71 7.26
CA PHE A 138 1.75 -14.12 7.72
C PHE A 138 2.52 -15.10 8.59
N SER A 139 3.79 -14.83 8.88
CA SER A 139 4.65 -15.65 9.74
C SER A 139 4.70 -15.13 11.18
N LEU A 140 4.35 -13.86 11.41
CA LEU A 140 4.38 -13.23 12.73
C LEU A 140 2.98 -13.13 13.33
N PRO A 141 2.80 -13.52 14.61
CA PRO A 141 1.53 -13.42 15.32
C PRO A 141 0.89 -12.03 15.28
N GLU A 142 1.69 -10.97 15.41
CA GLU A 142 1.23 -9.59 15.38
C GLU A 142 0.52 -9.27 14.05
N ASN A 143 1.14 -9.65 12.92
CA ASN A 143 0.57 -9.44 11.58
C ASN A 143 -0.71 -10.27 11.37
N ILE A 144 -0.72 -11.51 11.85
CA ILE A 144 -1.91 -12.38 11.77
C ILE A 144 -3.06 -11.79 12.56
N ARG A 145 -2.82 -11.37 13.81
CA ARG A 145 -3.84 -10.78 14.71
C ARG A 145 -4.38 -9.47 14.17
N LEU A 146 -3.50 -8.57 13.68
CA LEU A 146 -3.93 -7.32 13.03
C LEU A 146 -4.83 -7.60 11.82
N SER A 147 -4.48 -8.60 11.01
CA SER A 147 -5.27 -8.97 9.82
C SER A 147 -6.60 -9.64 10.19
N LEU A 148 -6.64 -10.50 11.20
CA LEU A 148 -7.88 -11.12 11.68
C LEU A 148 -8.85 -10.07 12.23
N GLN A 149 -8.37 -9.14 13.04
CA GLN A 149 -9.20 -8.06 13.56
C GLN A 149 -9.68 -7.11 12.46
N SER A 150 -8.82 -6.81 11.50
CA SER A 150 -9.20 -6.02 10.35
C SER A 150 -10.27 -6.70 9.50
N ALA A 151 -10.15 -8.01 9.27
CA ALA A 151 -11.16 -8.77 8.54
C ALA A 151 -12.51 -8.77 9.27
N THR A 152 -12.49 -8.91 10.60
CA THR A 152 -13.70 -8.80 11.43
C THR A 152 -14.35 -7.42 11.31
N PHE A 153 -13.55 -6.35 11.37
CA PHE A 153 -14.03 -4.99 11.16
C PHE A 153 -14.65 -4.79 9.77
N LEU A 154 -14.01 -5.29 8.72
CA LEU A 154 -14.50 -5.16 7.35
C LEU A 154 -15.82 -5.93 7.12
N ARG A 155 -16.03 -7.05 7.79
CA ARG A 155 -17.31 -7.79 7.74
C ARG A 155 -18.47 -7.02 8.34
N THR A 156 -18.21 -6.23 9.35
CA THR A 156 -19.19 -5.40 10.05
C THR A 156 -19.01 -3.92 9.78
N ILE A 157 -18.46 -3.56 8.62
CA ILE A 157 -18.04 -2.20 8.29
C ILE A 157 -19.15 -1.16 8.47
N ASN A 158 -20.40 -1.52 8.18
CA ASN A 158 -21.54 -0.63 8.32
C ASN A 158 -21.92 -0.37 9.78
N GLU A 159 -21.61 -1.28 10.70
CA GLU A 159 -21.79 -1.02 12.15
C GLU A 159 -20.81 0.04 12.67
N HIS A 160 -19.65 0.14 12.02
CA HIS A 160 -18.57 1.04 12.40
C HIS A 160 -18.59 2.37 11.63
N LEU A 161 -18.66 2.30 10.31
CA LEU A 161 -18.37 3.45 9.46
C LEU A 161 -19.58 4.06 8.75
N TRP A 162 -20.76 3.45 8.87
CA TRP A 162 -21.97 4.03 8.27
C TRP A 162 -22.28 5.41 8.85
N VAL A 163 -22.66 6.33 7.97
CA VAL A 163 -23.10 7.69 8.34
C VAL A 163 -24.61 7.80 8.09
N PRO A 164 -25.40 8.31 9.08
CA PRO A 164 -26.83 8.49 8.90
C PRO A 164 -27.18 9.30 7.64
N ASN A 165 -28.23 8.88 6.93
CA ASN A 165 -28.72 9.44 5.68
C ASN A 165 -27.82 9.22 4.46
N GLU A 166 -26.79 8.36 4.57
CA GLU A 166 -25.96 7.94 3.45
C GLU A 166 -26.24 6.48 3.09
N PRO A 167 -25.99 6.07 1.84
CA PRO A 167 -26.12 4.66 1.46
C PRO A 167 -25.16 3.77 2.27
N PRO A 168 -25.53 2.50 2.49
CA PRO A 168 -24.61 1.55 3.10
C PRO A 168 -23.29 1.46 2.34
N ILE A 169 -22.21 1.21 3.10
CA ILE A 169 -20.87 1.05 2.55
C ILE A 169 -20.76 -0.31 1.88
N ASP A 170 -20.36 -0.33 0.62
CA ASP A 170 -19.95 -1.51 -0.11
C ASP A 170 -18.48 -1.37 -0.51
N ILE A 171 -17.62 -2.17 0.10
CA ILE A 171 -16.19 -2.25 -0.24
C ILE A 171 -15.92 -3.25 -1.36
N GLN A 172 -16.95 -3.82 -1.97
CA GLN A 172 -16.86 -4.80 -3.05
C GLN A 172 -15.98 -6.00 -2.68
N PHE A 173 -16.09 -6.49 -1.45
CA PHE A 173 -15.27 -7.59 -0.96
C PHE A 173 -15.50 -8.87 -1.77
N GLN A 174 -14.42 -9.47 -2.27
CA GLN A 174 -14.38 -10.71 -3.03
C GLN A 174 -13.70 -11.80 -2.19
N PRO A 175 -14.47 -12.70 -1.53
CA PRO A 175 -13.95 -13.71 -0.62
C PRO A 175 -13.44 -14.96 -1.36
N SER A 176 -12.67 -14.79 -2.43
CA SER A 176 -12.17 -15.90 -3.25
C SER A 176 -10.98 -16.63 -2.63
N GLY A 177 -10.51 -16.20 -1.46
CA GLY A 177 -9.35 -16.74 -0.78
C GLY A 177 -8.02 -16.18 -1.31
N TYR A 178 -6.96 -16.62 -0.66
CA TYR A 178 -5.58 -16.31 -1.02
C TYR A 178 -4.80 -17.62 -1.15
N LEU A 179 -4.01 -17.75 -2.19
CA LEU A 179 -3.28 -18.97 -2.52
C LEU A 179 -1.79 -18.68 -2.65
N PHE A 180 -0.99 -19.18 -1.72
CA PHE A 180 0.46 -19.13 -1.80
C PHE A 180 1.00 -20.46 -2.31
N LEU A 181 1.92 -20.40 -3.25
CA LEU A 181 2.63 -21.57 -3.78
C LEU A 181 4.08 -21.54 -3.30
N ALA A 182 4.57 -22.67 -2.81
CA ALA A 182 5.97 -22.83 -2.42
C ALA A 182 6.65 -23.93 -3.23
N SER A 183 7.89 -23.67 -3.64
CA SER A 183 8.81 -24.67 -4.16
C SER A 183 9.37 -25.52 -3.04
N GLU A 184 10.13 -26.56 -3.36
CA GLU A 184 10.86 -27.39 -2.36
C GLU A 184 11.67 -26.53 -1.38
N HIS A 185 12.29 -25.46 -1.86
CA HIS A 185 13.08 -24.55 -1.02
C HIS A 185 12.21 -23.78 0.00
N GLY A 186 11.01 -23.37 -0.39
CA GLY A 186 10.11 -22.58 0.46
C GLY A 186 9.10 -23.41 1.27
N ALA A 187 9.01 -24.70 1.02
CA ALA A 187 7.95 -25.56 1.58
C ALA A 187 7.97 -25.57 3.12
N ALA A 188 9.11 -25.79 3.74
CA ALA A 188 9.24 -25.83 5.19
C ALA A 188 8.85 -24.48 5.85
N THR A 189 9.22 -23.35 5.25
CA THR A 189 8.84 -22.02 5.72
C THR A 189 7.33 -21.79 5.62
N LEU A 190 6.71 -22.22 4.51
CA LEU A 190 5.27 -22.09 4.32
C LEU A 190 4.50 -22.95 5.33
N GLU A 191 4.94 -24.20 5.54
CA GLU A 191 4.32 -25.12 6.51
C GLU A 191 4.43 -24.60 7.94
N ALA A 192 5.61 -24.12 8.33
CA ALA A 192 5.82 -23.48 9.63
C ALA A 192 4.91 -22.24 9.82
N GLY A 193 4.78 -21.41 8.79
CA GLY A 193 3.86 -20.26 8.78
C GLY A 193 2.41 -20.69 8.98
N VAL A 194 1.95 -21.70 8.25
CA VAL A 194 0.57 -22.22 8.38
C VAL A 194 0.28 -22.75 9.78
N LYS A 195 1.28 -23.35 10.45
CA LYS A 195 1.11 -23.78 11.84
C LYS A 195 0.83 -22.58 12.76
N VAL A 196 1.64 -21.54 12.69
CA VAL A 196 1.43 -20.30 13.48
C VAL A 196 0.09 -19.65 13.13
N GLN A 197 -0.28 -19.56 11.85
CA GLN A 197 -1.54 -18.98 11.39
C GLN A 197 -2.75 -19.71 12.01
N ARG A 198 -2.70 -21.05 12.06
CA ARG A 198 -3.75 -21.86 12.68
C ARG A 198 -3.81 -21.71 14.21
N GLU A 199 -2.65 -21.62 14.85
CA GLU A 199 -2.55 -21.37 16.30
C GLU A 199 -3.15 -20.00 16.65
N GLU A 200 -3.00 -18.99 15.79
CA GLU A 200 -3.60 -17.67 15.92
C GLU A 200 -5.08 -17.61 15.46
N GLY A 201 -5.65 -18.72 14.99
CA GLY A 201 -7.06 -18.82 14.62
C GLY A 201 -7.40 -18.60 13.16
N ALA A 202 -6.41 -18.36 12.29
CA ALA A 202 -6.65 -18.27 10.85
C ALA A 202 -7.05 -19.62 10.23
N LYS A 203 -7.98 -19.58 9.29
CA LYS A 203 -8.48 -20.78 8.60
C LYS A 203 -7.72 -21.00 7.31
N VAL A 204 -6.64 -21.75 7.37
CA VAL A 204 -5.73 -22.00 6.24
C VAL A 204 -5.56 -23.50 6.03
N ALA A 205 -5.64 -23.94 4.78
CA ALA A 205 -5.39 -25.32 4.36
C ALA A 205 -4.04 -25.45 3.65
N LEU A 206 -3.30 -26.53 3.95
CA LEU A 206 -2.18 -26.98 3.13
C LEU A 206 -2.70 -27.92 2.06
N LEU A 207 -2.24 -27.73 0.82
CA LEU A 207 -2.61 -28.53 -0.34
C LEU A 207 -1.35 -29.13 -0.96
N SER A 208 -1.36 -30.45 -1.18
CA SER A 208 -0.35 -31.10 -2.03
C SER A 208 -0.55 -30.68 -3.50
N PRO A 209 0.44 -30.88 -4.38
CA PRO A 209 0.28 -30.58 -5.81
C PRO A 209 -0.92 -31.26 -6.46
N SER A 210 -1.24 -32.48 -6.05
CA SER A 210 -2.43 -33.22 -6.56
C SER A 210 -3.74 -32.59 -6.07
N GLN A 211 -3.84 -32.22 -4.79
CA GLN A 211 -4.99 -31.52 -4.23
C GLN A 211 -5.16 -30.13 -4.84
N LEU A 212 -4.05 -29.40 -5.04
CA LEU A 212 -4.02 -28.12 -5.71
C LEU A 212 -4.59 -28.24 -7.14
N LYS A 213 -4.11 -29.22 -7.91
CA LYS A 213 -4.57 -29.48 -9.28
C LYS A 213 -6.04 -29.89 -9.34
N ALA A 214 -6.49 -30.68 -8.39
CA ALA A 214 -7.90 -31.10 -8.29
C ALA A 214 -8.81 -29.89 -7.98
N LYS A 215 -8.38 -29.00 -7.08
CA LYS A 215 -9.15 -27.79 -6.69
C LYS A 215 -9.12 -26.71 -7.74
N PHE A 216 -7.97 -26.50 -8.40
CA PHE A 216 -7.73 -25.48 -9.42
C PHE A 216 -7.18 -26.11 -10.71
N PRO A 217 -8.04 -26.74 -11.54
CA PRO A 217 -7.59 -27.46 -12.74
C PRO A 217 -6.82 -26.63 -13.77
N TRP A 218 -7.00 -25.31 -13.74
CA TRP A 218 -6.33 -24.36 -14.63
C TRP A 218 -4.86 -24.07 -14.26
N ILE A 219 -4.40 -24.48 -13.06
CA ILE A 219 -3.05 -24.19 -12.58
C ILE A 219 -2.03 -25.22 -13.10
N ASN A 220 -0.85 -24.77 -13.47
CA ASN A 220 0.33 -25.61 -13.65
C ASN A 220 0.98 -25.83 -12.28
N THR A 221 1.21 -27.09 -11.88
CA THR A 221 1.80 -27.46 -10.59
C THR A 221 3.30 -27.73 -10.65
N GLU A 222 3.93 -27.50 -11.79
CA GLU A 222 5.36 -27.66 -11.95
C GLU A 222 6.12 -26.75 -10.95
N ASN A 223 7.16 -27.27 -10.29
CA ASN A 223 7.93 -26.60 -9.23
C ASN A 223 7.10 -26.13 -8.03
N VAL A 224 5.96 -26.75 -7.78
CA VAL A 224 5.18 -26.54 -6.54
C VAL A 224 5.34 -27.79 -5.68
N ALA A 225 5.91 -27.64 -4.47
CA ALA A 225 5.99 -28.68 -3.46
C ALA A 225 4.75 -28.71 -2.56
N VAL A 226 4.29 -27.53 -2.16
CA VAL A 226 3.11 -27.35 -1.30
C VAL A 226 2.46 -25.99 -1.61
N ALA A 227 1.17 -25.90 -1.33
CA ALA A 227 0.44 -24.63 -1.37
C ALA A 227 -0.30 -24.39 -0.06
N SER A 228 -0.45 -23.13 0.34
CA SER A 228 -1.37 -22.74 1.40
C SER A 228 -2.54 -21.94 0.83
N TYR A 229 -3.74 -22.27 1.27
CA TYR A 229 -4.98 -21.67 0.80
C TYR A 229 -5.82 -21.16 1.97
N GLY A 230 -6.08 -19.86 1.99
CA GLY A 230 -6.94 -19.22 2.97
C GLY A 230 -8.40 -19.51 2.68
N LEU A 231 -9.10 -20.08 3.67
CA LEU A 231 -10.48 -20.56 3.55
C LEU A 231 -11.52 -19.50 3.90
N GLU A 232 -11.16 -18.57 4.79
CA GLU A 232 -12.05 -17.52 5.30
C GLU A 232 -11.29 -16.19 5.42
N ASN A 233 -12.01 -15.09 5.30
CA ASN A 233 -11.50 -13.72 5.51
C ASN A 233 -10.41 -13.27 4.54
N GLU A 234 -10.22 -13.96 3.45
CA GLU A 234 -9.17 -13.71 2.48
C GLU A 234 -9.72 -13.46 1.07
N GLY A 235 -9.03 -12.59 0.34
CA GLY A 235 -9.43 -12.18 -1.00
C GLY A 235 -8.99 -10.73 -1.27
N TRP A 236 -9.87 -9.91 -1.79
CA TRP A 236 -9.59 -8.49 -2.07
C TRP A 236 -10.85 -7.64 -1.97
N PHE A 237 -10.66 -6.33 -1.84
CA PHE A 237 -11.72 -5.33 -1.75
C PHE A 237 -11.28 -4.03 -2.43
N ASP A 238 -12.21 -3.08 -2.58
CA ASP A 238 -11.90 -1.76 -3.15
C ASP A 238 -11.24 -0.82 -2.12
N PRO A 239 -9.96 -0.45 -2.31
CA PRO A 239 -9.24 0.43 -1.39
C PRO A 239 -9.83 1.83 -1.27
N TRP A 240 -10.36 2.38 -2.37
CA TRP A 240 -10.95 3.70 -2.39
C TRP A 240 -12.21 3.78 -1.52
N SER A 241 -13.08 2.78 -1.61
CA SER A 241 -14.29 2.69 -0.78
C SER A 241 -13.96 2.63 0.71
N LEU A 242 -12.93 1.88 1.10
CA LEU A 242 -12.50 1.82 2.50
C LEU A 242 -11.95 3.17 2.99
N LEU A 243 -11.07 3.80 2.21
CA LEU A 243 -10.52 5.13 2.54
C LEU A 243 -11.62 6.15 2.73
N ASN A 244 -12.57 6.23 1.79
CA ASN A 244 -13.69 7.16 1.85
C ASN A 244 -14.62 6.88 3.04
N ALA A 245 -14.86 5.61 3.35
CA ALA A 245 -15.68 5.24 4.49
C ALA A 245 -15.07 5.75 5.82
N PHE A 246 -13.79 5.52 6.05
CA PHE A 246 -13.08 6.07 7.20
C PHE A 246 -13.12 7.60 7.23
N ARG A 247 -12.78 8.24 6.13
CA ARG A 247 -12.75 9.70 6.01
C ARG A 247 -14.12 10.31 6.33
N ARG A 248 -15.17 9.84 5.68
CA ARG A 248 -16.55 10.36 5.87
C ARG A 248 -17.01 10.17 7.31
N LYS A 249 -16.79 8.98 7.88
CA LYS A 249 -17.16 8.70 9.27
C LYS A 249 -16.38 9.56 10.26
N ALA A 250 -15.06 9.66 10.11
CA ALA A 250 -14.23 10.49 10.97
C ALA A 250 -14.68 11.97 10.94
N MET A 251 -14.95 12.50 9.75
CA MET A 251 -15.46 13.86 9.57
C MET A 251 -16.85 14.03 10.21
N SER A 252 -17.75 13.05 10.09
CA SER A 252 -19.08 13.09 10.74
C SER A 252 -18.99 13.08 12.27
N LEU A 253 -17.87 12.57 12.82
CA LEU A 253 -17.56 12.60 14.26
C LEU A 253 -16.80 13.87 14.69
N GLY A 254 -16.63 14.85 13.79
CA GLY A 254 -16.00 16.13 14.07
C GLY A 254 -14.48 16.16 13.92
N VAL A 255 -13.88 15.21 13.17
CA VAL A 255 -12.48 15.33 12.75
C VAL A 255 -12.37 16.45 11.71
N TYR A 256 -11.42 17.34 11.92
CA TYR A 256 -11.16 18.43 11.01
C TYR A 256 -10.21 17.97 9.87
N SER A 257 -10.65 18.11 8.65
CA SER A 257 -9.85 17.81 7.45
C SER A 257 -9.20 19.08 6.92
N CYS A 258 -7.87 19.11 6.88
CA CYS A 258 -7.09 20.22 6.35
C CYS A 258 -6.32 19.76 5.11
N VAL A 259 -6.44 20.49 4.00
CA VAL A 259 -5.57 20.31 2.85
C VAL A 259 -4.33 21.17 3.04
N GLY A 260 -3.17 20.55 3.11
CA GLY A 260 -1.90 21.22 3.31
C GLY A 260 -0.73 20.25 3.51
N GLU A 261 0.46 20.76 3.44
CA GLU A 261 1.69 20.01 3.64
C GLU A 261 2.34 20.39 4.96
N VAL A 262 2.61 19.39 5.79
CA VAL A 262 3.42 19.58 7.00
C VAL A 262 4.89 19.72 6.57
N THR A 263 5.48 20.86 6.90
CA THR A 263 6.84 21.21 6.46
C THR A 263 7.88 21.15 7.58
N SER A 264 7.49 21.45 8.82
CA SER A 264 8.41 21.44 9.96
C SER A 264 7.68 21.29 11.29
N PHE A 265 8.45 20.89 12.30
CA PHE A 265 8.03 20.85 13.70
C PHE A 265 8.80 21.90 14.49
N VAL A 266 8.13 22.50 15.47
CA VAL A 266 8.74 23.28 16.53
C VAL A 266 8.64 22.49 17.81
N ALA A 267 9.76 22.23 18.45
CA ALA A 267 9.81 21.41 19.66
C ALA A 267 10.57 22.10 20.80
N ASP A 268 10.20 21.73 22.01
CA ASP A 268 11.03 21.96 23.19
C ASP A 268 12.15 20.91 23.19
N THR A 269 13.35 21.38 23.54
CA THR A 269 14.55 20.55 23.69
C THR A 269 15.30 20.99 24.94
N ALA A 270 16.35 20.27 25.33
CA ALA A 270 17.17 20.64 26.48
C ALA A 270 17.82 22.02 26.36
N ASP A 271 18.00 22.51 25.12
CA ASP A 271 18.62 23.83 24.90
C ASP A 271 17.66 24.99 25.18
N ASN A 272 16.35 24.81 25.02
CA ASN A 272 15.33 25.84 25.20
C ASN A 272 14.39 25.61 26.39
N THR A 273 14.52 24.44 27.08
CA THR A 273 13.63 24.08 28.19
C THR A 273 14.45 23.52 29.36
N PRO A 274 14.62 24.27 30.44
CA PRO A 274 15.33 23.80 31.64
C PRO A 274 14.73 22.50 32.20
N GLY A 275 15.59 21.53 32.52
CA GLY A 275 15.17 20.25 33.10
C GLY A 275 14.77 19.18 32.08
N MET A 276 14.73 19.49 30.79
CA MET A 276 14.48 18.49 29.75
C MET A 276 15.72 17.62 29.54
N PRO A 277 15.59 16.29 29.45
CA PRO A 277 16.73 15.41 29.19
C PRO A 277 17.37 15.69 27.80
N ARG A 278 18.70 15.58 27.74
CA ARG A 278 19.40 15.66 26.43
C ARG A 278 18.98 14.49 25.54
N GLY A 279 18.85 14.75 24.23
CA GLY A 279 18.47 13.75 23.24
C GLY A 279 16.97 13.43 23.19
N VAL A 280 16.14 14.15 23.95
CA VAL A 280 14.67 14.06 23.91
C VAL A 280 14.10 15.43 23.62
N GLY A 281 13.07 15.48 22.79
CA GLY A 281 12.31 16.67 22.47
C GLY A 281 10.80 16.47 22.62
N ARG A 282 10.04 17.56 22.62
CA ARG A 282 8.57 17.54 22.64
C ARG A 282 8.03 18.52 21.62
N VAL A 283 7.35 18.04 20.59
CA VAL A 283 6.72 18.88 19.57
C VAL A 283 5.61 19.73 20.18
N LYS A 284 5.65 21.03 19.95
CA LYS A 284 4.65 22.03 20.34
C LYS A 284 3.78 22.47 19.18
N TYR A 285 4.40 22.67 18.03
CA TYR A 285 3.73 23.16 16.83
C TYR A 285 4.10 22.32 15.62
N VAL A 286 3.10 22.15 14.77
CA VAL A 286 3.26 21.60 13.43
C VAL A 286 3.01 22.73 12.45
N ASN A 287 3.99 23.04 11.59
CA ASN A 287 3.84 24.07 10.57
C ASN A 287 3.22 23.46 9.31
N VAL A 288 2.09 24.01 8.90
CA VAL A 288 1.31 23.55 7.74
C VAL A 288 1.40 24.63 6.66
N ARG A 289 1.91 24.25 5.50
CA ARG A 289 1.85 25.06 4.27
C ARG A 289 0.56 24.74 3.54
N LEU A 290 -0.24 25.77 3.24
CA LEU A 290 -1.45 25.63 2.45
C LEU A 290 -1.13 25.49 0.95
N PRO A 291 -2.01 24.84 0.15
CA PRO A 291 -1.89 24.87 -1.30
C PRO A 291 -1.89 26.34 -1.79
N ASP A 292 -1.11 26.62 -2.81
CA ASP A 292 -1.05 27.93 -3.47
C ASP A 292 -0.61 29.12 -2.56
N SER A 293 -0.06 28.83 -1.39
CA SER A 293 0.47 29.84 -0.49
C SER A 293 1.90 29.50 -0.04
N PRO A 294 2.84 30.47 -0.05
CA PRO A 294 4.15 30.30 0.56
C PRO A 294 4.09 30.36 2.09
N GLU A 295 2.98 30.82 2.66
CA GLU A 295 2.81 31.01 4.09
C GLU A 295 2.64 29.68 4.82
N GLN A 296 3.26 29.58 5.98
CA GLN A 296 3.14 28.45 6.89
C GLN A 296 2.30 28.87 8.10
N GLN A 297 1.30 28.06 8.42
CA GLN A 297 0.47 28.27 9.60
C GLN A 297 0.86 27.27 10.70
N PRO A 298 1.25 27.75 11.89
CA PRO A 298 1.55 26.89 13.01
C PRO A 298 0.27 26.37 13.66
N VAL A 299 0.20 25.08 13.88
CA VAL A 299 -0.86 24.40 14.65
C VAL A 299 -0.26 23.93 15.96
N SER A 300 -0.69 24.51 17.08
CA SER A 300 -0.31 24.03 18.42
C SER A 300 -0.95 22.67 18.68
N CYS A 301 -0.17 21.69 19.14
CA CYS A 301 -0.69 20.34 19.37
C CYS A 301 -0.06 19.65 20.59
N ALA A 302 -0.81 18.74 21.20
CA ALA A 302 -0.30 17.88 22.27
C ALA A 302 0.39 16.63 21.71
N ILE A 303 -0.15 16.06 20.63
CA ILE A 303 0.28 14.82 20.00
C ILE A 303 0.33 15.01 18.48
N VAL A 304 1.35 14.42 17.85
CA VAL A 304 1.45 14.28 16.40
C VAL A 304 1.39 12.79 16.05
N VAL A 305 0.58 12.41 15.08
CA VAL A 305 0.60 11.07 14.47
C VAL A 305 1.23 11.19 13.09
N ALA A 306 2.42 10.63 12.92
CA ALA A 306 3.13 10.58 11.64
C ALA A 306 2.66 9.37 10.83
N ALA A 307 1.67 9.57 9.96
CA ALA A 307 1.03 8.56 9.11
C ALA A 307 1.16 8.91 7.61
N ALA A 308 2.31 9.49 7.22
CA ALA A 308 2.56 10.00 5.88
C ALA A 308 2.95 8.90 4.85
N GLY A 309 2.66 7.61 5.15
CA GLY A 309 2.94 6.48 4.29
C GLY A 309 4.42 6.41 3.89
N ALA A 310 4.70 6.29 2.61
CA ALA A 310 6.07 6.19 2.08
C ALA A 310 6.98 7.40 2.41
N TRP A 311 6.39 8.53 2.78
CA TRP A 311 7.14 9.75 3.14
C TRP A 311 7.33 9.92 4.65
N THR A 312 6.93 8.97 5.48
CA THR A 312 7.02 9.10 6.96
C THR A 312 8.47 9.34 7.42
N GLY A 313 9.45 8.61 6.89
CA GLY A 313 10.86 8.85 7.20
C GLY A 313 11.32 10.24 6.79
N LYS A 314 11.05 10.64 5.54
CA LYS A 314 11.39 11.96 5.01
C LYS A 314 10.68 13.10 5.76
N LEU A 315 9.42 12.89 6.18
CA LEU A 315 8.67 13.84 6.98
C LEU A 315 9.42 14.13 8.28
N LEU A 316 9.82 13.11 9.02
CA LEU A 316 10.51 13.30 10.31
C LEU A 316 11.89 13.94 10.10
N ASP A 317 12.66 13.49 9.11
CA ASP A 317 13.95 14.11 8.76
C ASP A 317 13.79 15.62 8.44
N SER A 318 12.81 15.97 7.60
CA SER A 318 12.59 17.37 7.15
C SER A 318 12.00 18.22 8.27
N ALA A 319 10.98 17.69 8.96
CA ALA A 319 10.25 18.46 9.96
C ALA A 319 11.11 18.77 11.19
N THR A 320 12.16 17.99 11.40
CA THR A 320 13.08 18.16 12.55
C THR A 320 14.44 18.76 12.17
N ALA A 321 14.69 19.03 10.89
CA ALA A 321 15.95 19.62 10.43
C ALA A 321 16.26 20.98 11.09
N GLY A 322 15.23 21.71 11.52
CA GLY A 322 15.37 22.98 12.27
C GLY A 322 15.61 22.82 13.76
N LEU A 323 15.53 21.61 14.32
CA LEU A 323 15.77 21.34 15.74
C LEU A 323 17.28 21.16 15.97
N GLN A 324 18.01 22.27 15.93
CA GLN A 324 19.46 22.26 16.16
C GLN A 324 19.81 22.17 17.65
N GLY A 325 20.99 21.64 17.96
CA GLY A 325 21.56 21.62 19.32
C GLY A 325 21.57 20.21 19.92
N SER A 326 20.96 20.04 21.09
CA SER A 326 21.03 18.81 21.87
C SER A 326 20.22 17.63 21.31
N LEU A 327 19.45 17.84 20.24
CA LEU A 327 18.58 16.82 19.63
C LEU A 327 19.05 16.48 18.21
N THR A 328 19.71 15.31 18.08
CA THR A 328 19.96 14.69 16.78
C THR A 328 19.07 13.47 16.66
N LEU A 329 18.05 13.52 15.78
CA LEU A 329 17.17 12.38 15.58
C LEU A 329 17.85 11.28 14.77
N ARG A 330 17.58 10.06 15.17
CA ARG A 330 17.91 8.89 14.35
C ARG A 330 16.87 8.75 13.25
N ARG A 331 17.35 8.58 12.02
CA ARG A 331 16.51 8.44 10.84
C ARG A 331 15.65 7.18 10.93
N LEU A 332 14.37 7.30 10.57
CA LEU A 332 13.50 6.15 10.38
C LEU A 332 13.79 5.49 9.02
N PRO A 333 13.97 4.17 8.97
CA PRO A 333 14.24 3.45 7.72
C PRO A 333 12.96 3.22 6.89
N ILE A 334 12.09 4.21 6.80
CA ILE A 334 10.84 4.15 6.01
C ILE A 334 11.04 5.01 4.76
N GLU A 335 10.99 4.37 3.61
CA GLU A 335 11.27 5.00 2.32
C GLU A 335 10.28 4.55 1.23
N PRO A 336 10.07 5.35 0.18
CA PRO A 336 9.25 4.94 -0.94
C PRO A 336 9.95 3.84 -1.77
N ARG A 337 9.19 2.81 -2.15
CA ARG A 337 9.55 1.84 -3.17
C ARG A 337 8.47 1.82 -4.24
N LYS A 338 8.84 1.95 -5.50
CA LYS A 338 7.89 1.96 -6.61
C LYS A 338 7.54 0.54 -7.03
N ARG A 339 6.25 0.28 -7.20
CA ARG A 339 5.70 -1.00 -7.66
C ARG A 339 4.72 -0.76 -8.79
N TYR A 340 4.75 -1.63 -9.80
CA TYR A 340 3.86 -1.60 -10.95
C TYR A 340 2.68 -2.52 -10.74
N VAL A 341 1.55 -2.19 -11.34
CA VAL A 341 0.38 -3.06 -11.45
C VAL A 341 -0.11 -3.02 -12.89
N TYR A 342 -0.37 -4.18 -13.46
CA TYR A 342 -0.83 -4.34 -14.84
C TYR A 342 -2.20 -4.99 -14.87
N VAL A 343 -3.07 -4.52 -15.74
CA VAL A 343 -4.39 -5.11 -15.99
C VAL A 343 -4.43 -5.67 -17.40
N TRP A 344 -4.77 -6.94 -17.53
CA TRP A 344 -4.87 -7.60 -18.82
C TRP A 344 -6.19 -8.30 -19.02
N HIS A 345 -6.55 -8.54 -20.28
CA HIS A 345 -7.75 -9.24 -20.70
C HIS A 345 -7.42 -10.62 -21.26
N CYS A 346 -7.96 -11.65 -20.63
CA CYS A 346 -7.83 -13.05 -21.07
C CYS A 346 -9.16 -13.78 -20.83
N PRO A 347 -10.10 -13.78 -21.81
CA PRO A 347 -11.43 -14.37 -21.62
C PRO A 347 -11.40 -15.87 -21.32
N GLY A 348 -10.38 -16.60 -21.81
CA GLY A 348 -10.17 -18.02 -21.53
C GLY A 348 -9.40 -18.31 -20.25
N GLY A 349 -9.13 -17.30 -19.43
CA GLY A 349 -8.43 -17.43 -18.15
C GLY A 349 -9.29 -18.11 -17.07
N PRO A 350 -8.74 -18.23 -15.84
CA PRO A 350 -9.46 -18.77 -14.70
C PRO A 350 -10.79 -18.04 -14.45
N GLY A 351 -11.82 -18.76 -13.99
CA GLY A 351 -13.15 -18.22 -13.75
C GLY A 351 -13.29 -17.43 -12.46
N LEU A 352 -14.54 -17.31 -12.00
CA LEU A 352 -14.91 -16.51 -10.82
C LEU A 352 -14.31 -17.02 -9.51
N GLU A 353 -14.04 -18.32 -9.43
CA GLU A 353 -13.45 -19.01 -8.27
C GLU A 353 -11.92 -18.80 -8.14
N THR A 354 -11.35 -17.88 -8.91
CA THR A 354 -9.91 -17.60 -8.87
C THR A 354 -9.53 -16.92 -7.55
N PRO A 355 -8.65 -17.51 -6.73
CA PRO A 355 -8.12 -16.84 -5.55
C PRO A 355 -7.13 -15.74 -5.94
N PHE A 356 -6.76 -14.88 -5.00
CA PHE A 356 -5.57 -14.09 -5.13
C PHE A 356 -4.36 -15.03 -5.05
N LEU A 357 -3.60 -15.16 -6.12
CA LEU A 357 -2.50 -16.13 -6.23
C LEU A 357 -1.14 -15.44 -6.13
N ILE A 358 -0.28 -16.04 -5.31
CA ILE A 358 1.16 -15.73 -5.23
C ILE A 358 1.93 -16.95 -5.73
N ASP A 359 2.67 -16.77 -6.81
CA ASP A 359 3.50 -17.81 -7.43
C ASP A 359 4.82 -18.02 -6.67
N THR A 360 5.44 -19.17 -6.86
CA THR A 360 6.80 -19.48 -6.33
C THR A 360 7.87 -18.49 -6.78
N SER A 361 7.64 -17.77 -7.85
CA SER A 361 8.52 -16.71 -8.38
C SER A 361 8.29 -15.33 -7.76
N GLY A 362 7.29 -15.17 -6.87
CA GLY A 362 6.85 -13.89 -6.33
C GLY A 362 5.88 -13.13 -7.25
N ALA A 363 5.64 -13.60 -8.48
CA ALA A 363 4.61 -13.01 -9.33
C ALA A 363 3.22 -13.31 -8.76
N TYR A 364 2.34 -12.33 -8.81
CA TYR A 364 1.00 -12.45 -8.27
C TYR A 364 -0.07 -11.97 -9.25
N PHE A 365 -1.27 -12.51 -9.10
CA PHE A 365 -2.44 -11.99 -9.80
C PHE A 365 -3.74 -12.27 -9.04
N ARG A 366 -4.74 -11.48 -9.36
CA ARG A 366 -6.13 -11.71 -9.01
C ARG A 366 -7.05 -11.38 -10.18
N ARG A 367 -8.28 -11.84 -10.08
CA ARG A 367 -9.33 -11.45 -11.02
C ARG A 367 -9.71 -9.97 -10.85
N GLU A 368 -10.04 -9.31 -11.95
CA GLU A 368 -10.54 -7.94 -11.97
C GLU A 368 -11.91 -7.88 -12.65
N GLY A 369 -12.95 -7.62 -11.86
CA GLY A 369 -14.33 -7.68 -12.34
C GLY A 369 -14.74 -9.09 -12.78
N ILE A 370 -15.77 -9.19 -13.65
CA ILE A 370 -16.39 -10.46 -14.09
C ILE A 370 -16.11 -10.79 -15.56
N ALA A 371 -15.46 -9.89 -16.29
CA ALA A 371 -15.34 -9.97 -17.77
C ALA A 371 -14.02 -10.58 -18.26
N GLY A 372 -13.39 -11.49 -17.52
CA GLY A 372 -12.12 -12.12 -17.90
C GLY A 372 -10.94 -11.16 -17.87
N ASN A 373 -10.98 -10.16 -17.00
CA ASN A 373 -9.85 -9.29 -16.71
C ASN A 373 -9.12 -9.77 -15.45
N TYR A 374 -7.84 -9.56 -15.44
CA TYR A 374 -6.95 -9.87 -14.32
C TYR A 374 -6.03 -8.70 -14.08
N LEU A 375 -5.58 -8.54 -12.85
CA LEU A 375 -4.50 -7.64 -12.51
C LEU A 375 -3.42 -8.39 -11.73
N GLY A 376 -2.20 -7.92 -11.84
CA GLY A 376 -1.09 -8.52 -11.14
C GLY A 376 0.23 -7.83 -11.45
N SER A 377 1.26 -8.31 -10.77
CA SER A 377 2.64 -7.85 -10.92
C SER A 377 3.59 -8.80 -10.19
N MET A 378 4.76 -8.29 -9.88
CA MET A 378 5.73 -8.86 -8.95
C MET A 378 6.65 -7.75 -8.42
N SER A 379 7.35 -8.03 -7.33
CA SER A 379 8.43 -7.15 -6.88
C SER A 379 9.61 -7.22 -7.86
N PRO A 380 10.27 -6.09 -8.15
CA PRO A 380 11.48 -6.09 -8.97
C PRO A 380 12.56 -6.98 -8.37
N PRO A 381 13.42 -7.60 -9.20
CA PRO A 381 14.58 -8.33 -8.70
C PRO A 381 15.49 -7.44 -7.86
N GLU A 382 16.20 -8.06 -6.91
CA GLU A 382 17.15 -7.36 -6.06
C GLU A 382 18.18 -6.57 -6.91
N GLY A 383 18.42 -5.31 -6.52
CA GLY A 383 19.32 -4.40 -7.23
C GLY A 383 18.72 -3.74 -8.50
N ARG A 384 17.44 -4.02 -8.85
CA ARG A 384 16.72 -3.42 -9.97
C ARG A 384 15.50 -2.59 -9.52
N GLU A 385 15.60 -1.95 -8.36
CA GLU A 385 14.54 -1.07 -7.87
C GLU A 385 14.31 0.11 -8.82
N PRO A 386 13.06 0.37 -9.23
CA PRO A 386 12.74 1.49 -10.10
C PRO A 386 12.97 2.84 -9.41
N ASP A 387 13.30 3.86 -10.22
CA ASP A 387 13.37 5.23 -9.74
C ASP A 387 12.03 5.69 -9.16
N VAL A 388 12.10 6.35 -8.00
CA VAL A 388 10.94 6.86 -7.27
C VAL A 388 10.60 8.33 -7.58
N GLY A 389 11.30 8.95 -8.52
CA GLY A 389 11.07 10.34 -8.91
C GLY A 389 9.73 10.58 -9.62
N ASN A 390 9.14 9.55 -10.19
CA ASN A 390 7.84 9.60 -10.87
C ASN A 390 7.08 8.27 -10.76
N LEU A 391 5.83 8.26 -11.21
CA LEU A 391 4.96 7.06 -11.28
C LEU A 391 4.80 6.55 -12.73
N GLU A 392 5.76 6.80 -13.60
CA GLU A 392 5.78 6.20 -14.94
C GLU A 392 5.91 4.69 -14.84
N VAL A 393 5.16 3.98 -15.70
CA VAL A 393 5.09 2.53 -15.72
C VAL A 393 6.08 1.98 -16.73
N ASP A 394 6.89 1.02 -16.30
CA ASP A 394 7.72 0.22 -17.19
C ASP A 394 6.88 -0.93 -17.80
N HIS A 395 6.56 -0.82 -19.09
CA HIS A 395 5.78 -1.83 -19.80
C HIS A 395 6.63 -3.04 -20.23
N ASP A 396 7.94 -2.86 -20.39
CA ASP A 396 8.84 -3.96 -20.73
C ASP A 396 8.99 -4.91 -19.54
N PHE A 397 8.95 -4.39 -18.31
CA PHE A 397 8.94 -5.21 -17.11
C PHE A 397 7.77 -6.22 -17.08
N PHE A 398 6.60 -5.85 -17.60
CA PHE A 398 5.49 -6.80 -17.73
C PHE A 398 5.82 -7.92 -18.69
N GLN A 399 6.38 -7.58 -19.86
CA GLN A 399 6.67 -8.55 -20.93
C GLN A 399 7.83 -9.49 -20.57
N GLU A 400 8.85 -8.98 -19.90
CA GLU A 400 10.07 -9.70 -19.62
C GLU A 400 10.01 -10.48 -18.30
N GLU A 401 9.38 -9.92 -17.28
CA GLU A 401 9.44 -10.46 -15.92
C GLU A 401 8.08 -11.03 -15.44
N VAL A 402 6.99 -10.30 -15.61
CA VAL A 402 5.70 -10.67 -15.00
C VAL A 402 4.96 -11.71 -15.82
N TRP A 403 4.71 -11.41 -17.11
CA TRP A 403 3.88 -12.25 -17.97
C TRP A 403 4.44 -13.67 -18.17
N PRO A 404 5.74 -13.90 -18.44
CA PRO A 404 6.25 -15.24 -18.62
C PRO A 404 6.03 -16.16 -17.42
N ARG A 405 6.20 -15.62 -16.19
CA ARG A 405 5.99 -16.36 -14.95
C ARG A 405 4.52 -16.69 -14.74
N LEU A 406 3.64 -15.72 -14.93
CA LEU A 406 2.20 -15.94 -14.82
C LEU A 406 1.64 -16.85 -15.91
N ALA A 407 2.14 -16.75 -17.15
CA ALA A 407 1.75 -17.63 -18.26
C ALA A 407 2.29 -19.08 -18.08
N HIS A 408 3.40 -19.25 -17.38
CA HIS A 408 3.86 -20.57 -16.95
C HIS A 408 2.91 -21.17 -15.90
N ARG A 409 2.55 -20.40 -14.89
CA ARG A 409 1.67 -20.83 -13.80
C ARG A 409 0.22 -21.03 -14.24
N VAL A 410 -0.27 -20.18 -15.11
CA VAL A 410 -1.63 -20.20 -15.68
C VAL A 410 -1.52 -20.31 -17.20
N PRO A 411 -1.48 -21.52 -17.79
CA PRO A 411 -1.27 -21.69 -19.24
C PRO A 411 -2.25 -20.95 -20.13
N ALA A 412 -3.47 -20.70 -19.65
CA ALA A 412 -4.47 -19.89 -20.35
C ALA A 412 -4.01 -18.45 -20.62
N PHE A 413 -3.11 -17.89 -19.81
CA PHE A 413 -2.56 -16.52 -20.00
C PHE A 413 -1.65 -16.41 -21.22
N ARG A 414 -1.21 -17.52 -21.83
CA ARG A 414 -0.54 -17.49 -23.14
C ARG A 414 -1.44 -16.92 -24.24
N SER A 415 -2.75 -16.98 -24.06
CA SER A 415 -3.77 -16.42 -24.96
C SER A 415 -4.22 -15.02 -24.56
N LEU A 416 -3.39 -14.28 -23.85
CA LEU A 416 -3.62 -12.88 -23.49
C LEU A 416 -3.98 -12.06 -24.75
N LYS A 417 -5.10 -11.33 -24.67
CA LYS A 417 -5.60 -10.51 -25.79
C LYS A 417 -5.02 -9.12 -25.78
N GLN A 418 -4.91 -8.52 -24.61
CA GLN A 418 -4.54 -7.11 -24.48
C GLN A 418 -4.18 -6.77 -23.04
N VAL A 419 -3.12 -5.99 -22.84
CA VAL A 419 -2.90 -5.21 -21.63
C VAL A 419 -3.78 -3.97 -21.72
N LYS A 420 -4.73 -3.82 -20.81
CA LYS A 420 -5.75 -2.76 -20.84
C LYS A 420 -5.28 -1.47 -20.19
N SER A 421 -4.64 -1.58 -19.06
CA SER A 421 -4.12 -0.46 -18.28
C SER A 421 -2.99 -0.92 -17.37
N ALA A 422 -2.24 0.04 -16.89
CA ALA A 422 -1.23 -0.17 -15.88
C ALA A 422 -1.06 1.12 -15.07
N TRP A 423 -0.62 0.97 -13.83
CA TRP A 423 -0.24 2.09 -12.98
C TRP A 423 0.94 1.72 -12.09
N ALA A 424 1.54 2.71 -11.47
CA ALA A 424 2.54 2.53 -10.43
C ALA A 424 2.06 3.13 -9.12
N GLY A 425 2.53 2.59 -8.01
CA GLY A 425 2.27 3.10 -6.67
C GLY A 425 3.51 3.02 -5.80
N TYR A 426 3.49 3.72 -4.68
CA TYR A 426 4.57 3.67 -3.70
C TYR A 426 4.22 2.75 -2.54
N TYR A 427 5.17 1.87 -2.16
CA TYR A 427 5.17 1.21 -0.86
C TYR A 427 5.80 2.13 0.19
N ASP A 428 5.29 2.08 1.40
CA ASP A 428 5.93 2.58 2.61
C ASP A 428 6.92 1.52 3.13
N TYR A 429 8.04 1.36 2.43
CA TYR A 429 8.99 0.29 2.68
C TYR A 429 9.82 0.56 3.92
N ASN A 430 9.78 -0.37 4.89
CA ASN A 430 10.68 -0.37 6.03
C ASN A 430 11.93 -1.17 5.68
N ALA A 431 13.03 -0.46 5.42
CA ALA A 431 14.28 -1.06 4.97
C ALA A 431 15.01 -1.86 6.07
N PHE A 432 14.57 -1.77 7.34
CA PHE A 432 15.18 -2.51 8.44
C PHE A 432 14.67 -3.95 8.51
N ASP A 433 13.35 -4.16 8.51
CA ASP A 433 12.77 -5.47 8.73
C ASP A 433 11.44 -5.70 7.98
N GLN A 434 11.05 -4.78 7.11
CA GLN A 434 9.86 -4.85 6.28
C GLN A 434 8.53 -4.96 7.06
N ASN A 435 8.53 -4.66 8.37
CA ASN A 435 7.34 -4.68 9.21
C ASN A 435 6.88 -3.28 9.61
N GLY A 436 5.58 -3.18 9.88
CA GLY A 436 4.95 -1.96 10.35
C GLY A 436 5.62 -1.39 11.60
N VAL A 437 5.66 -0.07 11.69
CA VAL A 437 6.19 0.67 12.84
C VAL A 437 5.01 1.37 13.51
N LEU A 438 4.70 0.96 14.75
CA LEU A 438 3.56 1.45 15.54
C LEU A 438 4.04 1.83 16.94
N GLY A 439 4.01 3.11 17.28
CA GLY A 439 4.30 3.54 18.63
C GLY A 439 4.94 4.93 18.74
N PRO A 440 5.19 5.40 19.96
CA PRO A 440 5.83 6.68 20.19
C PRO A 440 7.28 6.67 19.71
N HIS A 441 7.72 7.76 19.09
CA HIS A 441 9.10 7.95 18.69
C HIS A 441 9.98 8.10 19.95
N PRO A 442 11.08 7.33 20.12
CA PRO A 442 11.86 7.34 21.36
C PRO A 442 12.43 8.70 21.76
N GLN A 443 12.80 9.52 20.78
CA GLN A 443 13.36 10.86 21.00
C GLN A 443 12.32 11.98 20.96
N LEU A 444 11.11 11.73 20.46
CA LEU A 444 9.96 12.65 20.43
C LEU A 444 8.71 11.91 20.95
N PRO A 445 8.57 11.70 22.26
CA PRO A 445 7.54 10.82 22.82
C PRO A 445 6.09 11.23 22.53
N ASN A 446 5.85 12.48 22.13
CA ASN A 446 4.54 12.93 21.68
C ASN A 446 4.36 12.88 20.14
N VAL A 447 5.29 12.28 19.42
CA VAL A 447 5.15 11.90 18.01
C VAL A 447 4.93 10.40 17.94
N PHE A 448 3.76 9.98 17.51
CA PHE A 448 3.42 8.58 17.27
C PHE A 448 3.70 8.23 15.82
N VAL A 449 4.53 7.23 15.57
CA VAL A 449 4.86 6.74 14.23
C VAL A 449 3.87 5.65 13.85
N LEU A 450 3.30 5.75 12.66
CA LEU A 450 2.41 4.74 12.09
C LEU A 450 2.66 4.63 10.58
N GLY A 451 3.46 3.64 10.18
CA GLY A 451 3.87 3.47 8.78
C GLY A 451 4.91 2.36 8.61
N GLY A 452 5.46 2.22 7.41
CA GLY A 452 6.48 1.22 7.11
C GLY A 452 5.94 -0.21 7.00
N PHE A 453 4.69 -0.37 6.59
CA PHE A 453 4.02 -1.67 6.48
C PHE A 453 4.45 -2.51 5.28
N SER A 454 5.29 -1.98 4.42
CA SER A 454 5.90 -2.71 3.29
C SER A 454 4.89 -3.50 2.44
N GLY A 455 3.76 -2.86 2.09
CA GLY A 455 2.68 -3.43 1.29
C GLY A 455 1.47 -3.98 2.06
N HIS A 456 1.51 -4.06 3.41
CA HIS A 456 0.41 -4.62 4.21
C HIS A 456 -0.51 -3.57 4.86
N GLY A 457 -0.14 -2.28 4.81
CA GLY A 457 -0.81 -1.21 5.54
C GLY A 457 -2.30 -1.08 5.26
N LEU A 458 -2.74 -1.30 4.02
CA LEU A 458 -4.16 -1.23 3.66
C LEU A 458 -4.99 -2.24 4.45
N GLN A 459 -4.64 -3.52 4.38
CA GLN A 459 -5.41 -4.59 5.01
C GLN A 459 -5.36 -4.55 6.55
N GLN A 460 -4.27 -4.04 7.12
CA GLN A 460 -4.11 -3.94 8.57
C GLN A 460 -4.62 -2.62 9.16
N SER A 461 -4.97 -1.65 8.32
CA SER A 461 -5.32 -0.29 8.75
C SER A 461 -6.48 -0.21 9.75
N PRO A 462 -7.56 -1.01 9.67
CA PRO A 462 -8.62 -0.97 10.67
C PRO A 462 -8.12 -1.28 12.09
N ALA A 463 -7.35 -2.36 12.24
CA ALA A 463 -6.80 -2.78 13.52
C ALA A 463 -5.64 -1.90 13.97
N ALA A 464 -4.71 -1.54 13.08
CA ALA A 464 -3.57 -0.69 13.39
C ALA A 464 -4.00 0.71 13.87
N GLY A 465 -5.04 1.27 13.26
CA GLY A 465 -5.62 2.54 13.71
C GLY A 465 -6.24 2.45 15.10
N ARG A 466 -6.93 1.33 15.41
CA ARG A 466 -7.46 1.06 16.73
C ARG A 466 -6.36 0.95 17.79
N VAL A 467 -5.35 0.14 17.51
CA VAL A 467 -4.17 -0.02 18.37
C VAL A 467 -3.50 1.34 18.65
N ALA A 468 -3.29 2.15 17.60
CA ALA A 468 -2.71 3.48 17.76
C ALA A 468 -3.58 4.37 18.67
N ALA A 469 -4.90 4.37 18.48
CA ALA A 469 -5.81 5.15 19.30
C ALA A 469 -5.83 4.67 20.78
N GLU A 470 -5.85 3.35 21.02
CA GLU A 470 -5.79 2.78 22.38
C GLU A 470 -4.48 3.17 23.09
N LEU A 471 -3.33 3.05 22.41
CA LEU A 471 -2.04 3.47 22.95
C LEU A 471 -1.98 4.97 23.26
N LEU A 472 -2.54 5.80 22.40
CA LEU A 472 -2.57 7.26 22.61
C LEU A 472 -3.51 7.69 23.73
N LEU A 473 -4.64 7.01 23.93
CA LEU A 473 -5.64 7.36 24.92
C LEU A 473 -5.37 6.73 26.29
N HIS A 474 -4.87 5.50 26.32
CA HIS A 474 -4.77 4.68 27.52
C HIS A 474 -3.35 4.28 27.88
N GLY A 475 -2.37 4.47 26.97
CA GLY A 475 -0.98 4.05 27.16
C GLY A 475 -0.78 2.53 27.05
N SER A 476 -1.84 1.78 26.78
CA SER A 476 -1.82 0.32 26.58
C SER A 476 -2.82 -0.08 25.51
N CYS A 477 -2.60 -1.22 24.89
CA CYS A 477 -3.50 -1.76 23.87
C CYS A 477 -4.08 -3.09 24.36
N ALA A 478 -5.41 -3.20 24.33
CA ALA A 478 -6.13 -4.43 24.65
C ALA A 478 -6.44 -5.27 23.40
N ALA A 479 -6.48 -4.64 22.22
CA ALA A 479 -6.91 -5.28 20.99
C ALA A 479 -5.87 -6.27 20.46
N VAL A 480 -4.62 -5.83 20.24
CA VAL A 480 -3.50 -6.67 19.76
C VAL A 480 -2.23 -6.21 20.45
N ASP A 481 -1.47 -7.13 21.02
CA ASP A 481 -0.12 -6.81 21.47
C ASP A 481 0.79 -6.55 20.26
N VAL A 482 1.22 -5.31 20.14
CA VAL A 482 2.13 -4.83 19.09
C VAL A 482 3.46 -4.31 19.65
N GLY A 483 3.79 -4.67 20.88
CA GLY A 483 5.00 -4.17 21.55
C GLY A 483 6.27 -4.39 20.72
N ARG A 484 6.37 -5.50 20.01
CA ARG A 484 7.48 -5.80 19.09
C ARG A 484 7.51 -4.94 17.83
N LEU A 485 6.39 -4.32 17.46
CA LEU A 485 6.31 -3.37 16.31
C LEU A 485 6.66 -1.93 16.70
N ALA A 486 6.99 -1.67 17.98
CA ALA A 486 7.35 -0.34 18.45
C ALA A 486 8.62 0.22 17.77
N PRO A 487 8.70 1.56 17.54
CA PRO A 487 9.84 2.19 16.87
C PRO A 487 11.20 1.90 17.53
N GLY A 488 11.21 1.64 18.84
CA GLY A 488 12.44 1.34 19.60
C GLY A 488 13.28 0.19 19.01
N ARG A 489 12.62 -0.80 18.37
CA ARG A 489 13.31 -1.94 17.74
C ARG A 489 14.24 -1.54 16.58
N LEU A 490 13.93 -0.43 15.87
CA LEU A 490 14.69 0.04 14.72
C LEU A 490 16.12 0.46 15.08
N TRP A 491 16.39 0.68 16.36
CA TRP A 491 17.71 1.01 16.90
C TRP A 491 18.27 -0.09 17.78
N GLY A 492 17.56 -1.22 17.87
CA GLY A 492 18.01 -2.46 18.44
C GLY A 492 18.89 -3.25 17.48
N SER A 493 19.27 -4.45 17.86
CA SER A 493 20.19 -5.29 17.09
C SER A 493 19.51 -6.34 16.23
N GLU A 494 18.23 -6.64 16.46
CA GLU A 494 17.55 -7.76 15.80
C GLU A 494 16.32 -7.30 15.01
N PRO A 495 16.32 -7.51 13.67
CA PRO A 495 15.16 -7.25 12.85
C PRO A 495 14.04 -8.26 13.12
N LEU A 496 12.80 -7.78 13.09
CA LEU A 496 11.59 -8.61 13.17
C LEU A 496 11.14 -8.97 11.76
N LEU A 497 11.75 -9.99 11.16
CA LEU A 497 11.50 -10.34 9.76
C LEU A 497 10.15 -11.07 9.58
N GLU A 498 9.37 -10.65 8.60
CA GLU A 498 8.20 -11.36 8.10
C GLU A 498 8.59 -12.24 6.90
N ALA A 499 8.41 -13.55 7.01
CA ALA A 499 8.81 -14.48 5.96
C ALA A 499 7.84 -14.53 4.76
N ALA A 500 6.62 -14.00 4.92
CA ALA A 500 5.55 -14.05 3.91
C ALA A 500 5.32 -12.69 3.23
N ILE A 501 6.38 -11.91 2.98
CA ILE A 501 6.34 -10.68 2.19
C ILE A 501 6.41 -11.01 0.70
N VAL A 502 5.62 -10.30 -0.11
CA VAL A 502 5.50 -10.50 -1.56
C VAL A 502 5.84 -9.21 -2.30
#